data_705efdba999cd2e7629964a92610977e
#
_entry.id   705efdba999cd2e7629964a92610977e
#
_cell.length_a   1.000
_cell.length_b   1.000
_cell.length_c   1.000
_cell.angle_alpha   90.00
_cell.angle_beta   90.00
_cell.angle_gamma   90.00
#
_symmetry.space_group_name_H-M   'P 1'
#
loop_
_entity.id
_entity.type
_entity.pdbx_description
1 polymer ?
#
loop_
_entity_poly.entity_id
_entity_poly.type
_entity_poly.pdbx_seq_one_letter_code
_entity_poly.pdbx_strand_id
1 'polypeptide(L)'
;LVRTQTLVKNAIVQVDAAPFKQXWYLTHYGVEIGRKKKAAAAAKKEAAEGQEAEVAAAATEEAKKSXNVQRKLEKRQQGRTLDSHIEEQFSGGRLLACISSRPGQCGRADGYILEGKELEFYMRKLQKKKGKGATA
;
A
#
# COMPACT_ATOMS: atom_id res chain seq x y z
N LEU A 1 26.65 -4.46 4.62
CA LEU A 1 25.78 -3.78 3.65
C LEU A 1 24.53 -3.22 4.33
N VAL A 2 23.82 -4.01 5.14
CA VAL A 2 22.61 -3.56 5.85
C VAL A 2 22.95 -2.41 6.82
N ARG A 3 24.04 -2.51 7.55
CA ARG A 3 24.50 -1.50 8.50
C ARG A 3 24.87 -0.18 7.82
N THR A 4 25.47 -0.25 6.63
CA THR A 4 25.85 0.93 5.83
C THR A 4 24.71 1.43 4.93
N GLN A 5 23.57 0.72 4.91
CA GLN A 5 22.40 1.02 4.07
C GLN A 5 22.74 1.05 2.58
N THR A 6 23.66 0.19 2.15
CA THR A 6 24.09 0.09 0.77
C THR A 6 23.05 -0.70 -0.05
N LEU A 7 22.57 -0.12 -1.12
CA LEU A 7 21.61 -0.76 -2.03
C LEU A 7 22.38 -1.57 -3.08
N VAL A 8 22.08 -2.86 -3.15
CA VAL A 8 22.69 -3.78 -4.12
C VAL A 8 21.62 -4.53 -4.89
N LYS A 9 21.97 -5.08 -6.04
CA LYS A 9 21.07 -5.89 -6.85
C LYS A 9 20.54 -7.09 -6.04
N ASN A 10 19.27 -7.41 -6.20
CA ASN A 10 18.54 -8.50 -5.55
C ASN A 10 18.36 -8.30 -4.02
N ALA A 11 18.63 -7.12 -3.50
CA ALA A 11 18.31 -6.79 -2.11
C ALA A 11 16.80 -6.62 -1.93
N ILE A 12 16.25 -7.23 -0.88
CA ILE A 12 14.84 -7.04 -0.51
C ILE A 12 14.78 -5.86 0.45
N VAL A 13 14.05 -4.84 0.06
CA VAL A 13 13.94 -3.56 0.77
C VAL A 13 12.49 -3.26 1.13
N GLN A 14 12.29 -2.40 2.09
CA GLN A 14 10.98 -1.86 2.42
C GLN A 14 10.85 -0.46 1.83
N VAL A 15 9.84 -0.28 0.98
CA VAL A 15 9.57 0.97 0.28
C VAL A 15 8.31 1.61 0.89
N ASP A 16 8.30 2.93 0.99
CA ASP A 16 7.13 3.67 1.45
C ASP A 16 5.94 3.43 0.50
N ALA A 17 4.80 3.07 1.08
CA ALA A 17 3.58 2.77 0.33
C ALA A 17 2.79 4.03 -0.07
N ALA A 18 3.09 5.19 0.51
CA ALA A 18 2.32 6.42 0.30
C ALA A 18 2.19 6.84 -1.18
N PRO A 19 3.27 6.85 -1.99
CA PRO A 19 3.14 7.22 -3.42
C PRO A 19 2.22 6.26 -4.19
N PHE A 20 2.31 4.97 -3.92
CA PHE A 20 1.48 3.94 -4.58
C PHE A 20 0.02 4.07 -4.15
N LYS A 21 -0.22 4.40 -2.89
CA LYS A 21 -1.53 4.56 -2.31
C LYS A 21 -2.23 5.84 -2.82
N GLN A 22 -1.56 6.96 -2.72
CA GLN A 22 -2.12 8.27 -3.07
C GLN A 22 -2.05 8.60 -4.57
N UNK A 23 -1.03 8.28 -4.93
CA UNK A 23 -0.80 8.68 -6.16
C UNK A 23 -1.41 7.84 -7.14
N TRP A 24 -1.06 6.80 -7.08
CA TRP A 24 -1.51 5.90 -8.13
C TRP A 24 -2.90 5.32 -7.85
N TYR A 25 -3.04 4.67 -6.72
CA TYR A 25 -4.27 3.90 -6.42
C TYR A 25 -5.50 4.80 -6.29
N LEU A 26 -5.38 5.88 -5.54
CA LEU A 26 -6.49 6.82 -5.33
C LEU A 26 -6.88 7.52 -6.64
N THR A 27 -5.92 7.97 -7.45
CA THR A 27 -6.21 8.63 -8.72
C THR A 27 -6.74 7.67 -9.79
N HIS A 28 -6.25 6.42 -9.80
CA HIS A 28 -6.63 5.42 -10.82
C HIS A 28 -7.99 4.78 -10.53
N TYR A 29 -8.26 4.42 -9.29
CA TYR A 29 -9.49 3.74 -8.89
C TYR A 29 -10.51 4.63 -8.16
N GLY A 30 -10.09 5.77 -7.65
CA GLY A 30 -10.92 6.67 -6.87
C GLY A 30 -11.29 6.15 -5.49
N VAL A 31 -10.56 5.14 -4.98
CA VAL A 31 -10.82 4.49 -3.70
C VAL A 31 -9.57 4.54 -2.83
N GLU A 32 -9.72 4.88 -1.56
CA GLU A 32 -8.64 4.87 -0.59
C GLU A 32 -8.46 3.47 -0.01
N ILE A 33 -7.20 3.00 0.09
CA ILE A 33 -6.86 1.69 0.65
C ILE A 33 -5.90 1.80 1.83
N GLY A 34 -5.86 0.78 2.67
CA GLY A 34 -4.91 0.67 3.77
C GLY A 34 -5.17 1.60 4.95
N ARG A 35 -6.44 1.91 5.24
CA ARG A 35 -6.81 2.56 6.50
C ARG A 35 -6.60 1.58 7.66
N LYS A 36 -5.85 1.97 8.67
CA LYS A 36 -5.65 1.13 9.86
C LYS A 36 -6.98 0.98 10.61
N LYS A 37 -7.28 -0.25 11.01
CA LYS A 37 -8.51 -0.61 11.75
C LYS A 37 -8.70 0.23 13.04
N LYS A 38 -7.62 0.79 13.58
CA LYS A 38 -7.66 1.64 14.78
C LYS A 38 -8.38 2.98 14.53
N ALA A 39 -8.28 3.50 13.31
CA ALA A 39 -9.03 4.70 12.92
C ALA A 39 -10.52 4.40 12.79
N ALA A 40 -10.88 3.18 12.36
CA ALA A 40 -12.27 2.75 12.23
C ALA A 40 -12.95 2.55 13.61
N ALA A 41 -12.19 2.15 14.65
CA ALA A 41 -12.74 1.98 15.99
C ALA A 41 -12.88 3.32 16.73
N ALA A 42 -11.98 4.27 16.47
CA ALA A 42 -12.09 5.63 17.01
C ALA A 42 -13.17 6.44 16.27
N ALA A 43 -13.25 6.25 14.95
CA ALA A 43 -14.30 6.85 14.12
C ALA A 43 -15.70 6.32 14.49
N LYS A 44 -15.79 5.07 15.00
CA LYS A 44 -17.06 4.50 15.40
C LYS A 44 -17.60 5.07 16.73
N LYS A 45 -16.72 5.70 17.50
CA LYS A 45 -17.10 6.39 18.74
C LYS A 45 -17.43 7.87 18.51
N GLU A 46 -16.88 8.47 17.44
CA GLU A 46 -17.20 9.84 16.99
C GLU A 46 -18.27 9.85 15.87
N ALA A 47 -18.57 8.69 15.27
CA ALA A 47 -19.47 8.55 14.13
C ALA A 47 -20.96 8.67 14.47
N ALA A 48 -21.30 8.87 15.75
CA ALA A 48 -22.67 9.26 16.10
C ALA A 48 -22.96 10.73 15.77
N GLU A 49 -21.91 11.56 15.59
CA GLU A 49 -22.08 12.99 15.25
C GLU A 49 -21.41 13.41 13.92
N GLY A 50 -20.52 12.57 13.36
CA GLY A 50 -19.71 12.92 12.19
C GLY A 50 -20.10 12.25 10.87
N GLN A 51 -21.09 11.37 10.90
CA GLN A 51 -21.46 10.58 9.73
C GLN A 51 -22.11 11.39 8.60
N GLU A 52 -22.79 12.47 8.95
CA GLU A 52 -23.42 13.37 7.96
C GLU A 52 -22.40 14.23 7.19
N ALA A 53 -21.31 14.62 7.84
CA ALA A 53 -20.29 15.48 7.22
C ALA A 53 -19.37 14.71 6.25
N GLU A 54 -19.05 13.44 6.55
CA GLU A 54 -18.17 12.62 5.70
C GLU A 54 -18.89 12.09 4.46
N VAL A 55 -20.16 11.74 4.61
CA VAL A 55 -21.04 11.35 3.49
C VAL A 55 -21.31 12.56 2.58
N ALA A 56 -21.50 13.74 3.15
CA ALA A 56 -21.67 14.96 2.40
C ALA A 56 -20.41 15.40 1.64
N ALA A 57 -19.22 15.21 2.23
CA ALA A 57 -17.93 15.50 1.58
C ALA A 57 -17.64 14.52 0.44
N ALA A 58 -17.91 13.23 0.62
CA ALA A 58 -17.77 12.21 -0.43
C ALA A 58 -18.78 12.45 -1.56
N ALA A 59 -20.03 12.79 -1.24
CA ALA A 59 -21.07 13.09 -2.20
C ALA A 59 -20.77 14.38 -2.98
N THR A 60 -20.18 15.40 -2.33
CA THR A 60 -19.78 16.64 -3.01
C THR A 60 -18.57 16.44 -3.93
N GLU A 61 -17.63 15.55 -3.59
CA GLU A 61 -16.51 15.20 -4.47
C GLU A 61 -16.97 14.36 -5.68
N GLU A 62 -17.93 13.48 -5.49
CA GLU A 62 -18.53 12.71 -6.59
C GLU A 62 -19.35 13.61 -7.53
N ALA A 63 -20.06 14.59 -6.98
CA ALA A 63 -20.82 15.57 -7.77
C ALA A 63 -19.93 16.49 -8.63
N LYS A 64 -18.66 16.66 -8.25
CA LYS A 64 -17.70 17.49 -9.00
C LYS A 64 -17.01 16.74 -10.15
N LYS A 65 -17.15 15.40 -10.22
CA LYS A 65 -16.54 14.58 -11.28
C LYS A 65 -17.44 14.54 -12.51
N SER A 66 -16.85 14.69 -13.69
CA SER A 66 -17.59 14.57 -14.95
C SER A 66 -18.01 13.12 -15.21
N UNK A 67 -18.81 12.84 -15.90
CA UNK A 67 -19.32 11.67 -16.15
C UNK A 67 -18.46 10.73 -16.79
N ASN A 68 -17.73 11.34 -17.67
CA ASN A 68 -16.70 10.55 -18.32
C ASN A 68 -15.72 9.99 -17.28
N VAL A 69 -15.35 10.77 -16.28
CA VAL A 69 -14.47 10.33 -15.18
C VAL A 69 -15.16 9.24 -14.35
N GLN A 70 -16.43 9.39 -14.04
CA GLN A 70 -17.19 8.40 -13.27
C GLN A 70 -17.25 7.05 -13.99
N ARG A 71 -17.58 7.06 -15.30
CA ARG A 71 -17.60 5.84 -16.12
C ARG A 71 -16.23 5.15 -16.20
N LYS A 72 -15.14 5.94 -16.28
CA LYS A 72 -13.78 5.39 -16.28
C LYS A 72 -13.45 4.71 -14.95
N LEU A 73 -13.81 5.33 -13.84
CA LEU A 73 -13.58 4.79 -12.49
C LEU A 73 -14.37 3.50 -12.27
N GLU A 74 -15.64 3.48 -12.64
CA GLU A 74 -16.50 2.30 -12.57
C GLU A 74 -15.91 1.11 -13.36
N LYS A 75 -15.51 1.37 -14.60
CA LYS A 75 -14.91 0.35 -15.47
C LYS A 75 -13.61 -0.22 -14.86
N ARG A 76 -12.79 0.63 -14.26
CA ARG A 76 -11.55 0.20 -13.59
C ARG A 76 -11.85 -0.59 -12.31
N GLN A 77 -12.87 -0.19 -11.55
CA GLN A 77 -13.26 -0.86 -10.31
C GLN A 77 -13.78 -2.28 -10.56
N GLN A 78 -14.46 -2.52 -11.69
CA GLN A 78 -14.97 -3.86 -12.05
C GLN A 78 -13.84 -4.88 -12.18
N GLY A 79 -12.68 -4.47 -12.73
CA GLY A 79 -11.51 -5.33 -12.89
C GLY A 79 -10.51 -5.26 -11.73
N ARG A 80 -10.87 -4.60 -10.64
CA ARG A 80 -9.95 -4.39 -9.52
C ARG A 80 -9.84 -5.65 -8.66
N THR A 81 -8.71 -6.31 -8.77
CA THR A 81 -8.34 -7.43 -7.89
C THR A 81 -7.02 -7.08 -7.20
N LEU A 82 -6.98 -7.16 -5.90
CA LEU A 82 -5.79 -6.90 -5.11
C LEU A 82 -5.55 -8.05 -4.15
N ASP A 83 -4.32 -8.54 -4.09
CA ASP A 83 -3.89 -9.60 -3.18
C ASP A 83 -4.04 -9.08 -1.73
N SER A 84 -4.63 -9.92 -0.87
CA SER A 84 -4.84 -9.61 0.55
C SER A 84 -3.54 -9.29 1.29
N HIS A 85 -2.44 -9.96 0.93
CA HIS A 85 -1.13 -9.71 1.54
C HIS A 85 -0.57 -8.33 1.19
N ILE A 86 -0.83 -7.87 -0.03
CA ILE A 86 -0.41 -6.52 -0.46
C ILE A 86 -1.29 -5.47 0.23
N GLU A 87 -2.59 -5.72 0.35
CA GLU A 87 -3.52 -4.82 1.06
C GLU A 87 -3.11 -4.66 2.53
N GLU A 88 -2.69 -5.75 3.18
CA GLU A 88 -2.17 -5.72 4.54
C GLU A 88 -0.90 -4.85 4.65
N GLN A 89 0.00 -4.93 3.66
CA GLN A 89 1.19 -4.10 3.59
C GLN A 89 0.84 -2.61 3.41
N PHE A 90 -0.19 -2.30 2.62
CA PHE A 90 -0.69 -0.93 2.49
C PHE A 90 -1.18 -0.37 3.83
N SER A 91 -1.82 -1.22 4.65
CA SER A 91 -2.25 -0.84 6.00
C SER A 91 -1.05 -0.59 6.92
N GLY A 92 0.05 -1.33 6.73
CA GLY A 92 1.30 -1.15 7.45
C GLY A 92 2.12 0.06 6.98
N GLY A 93 1.80 0.60 5.80
CA GLY A 93 2.47 1.77 5.24
C GLY A 93 3.77 1.49 4.50
N ARG A 94 4.21 0.24 4.41
CA ARG A 94 5.46 -0.16 3.73
C ARG A 94 5.25 -1.41 2.90
N LEU A 95 5.77 -1.39 1.67
CA LEU A 95 5.73 -2.51 0.75
C LEU A 95 7.10 -3.18 0.65
N LEU A 96 7.12 -4.49 0.48
CA LEU A 96 8.35 -5.23 0.19
C LEU A 96 8.63 -5.16 -1.31
N ALA A 97 9.88 -4.82 -1.65
CA ALA A 97 10.32 -4.68 -3.04
C ALA A 97 11.70 -5.31 -3.22
N CYS A 98 12.01 -5.69 -4.44
CA CYS A 98 13.30 -6.24 -4.82
C CYS A 98 13.99 -5.29 -5.79
N ILE A 99 15.27 -4.99 -5.54
CA ILE A 99 16.07 -4.14 -6.42
C ILE A 99 16.58 -4.98 -7.60
N SER A 100 16.26 -4.56 -8.82
CA SER A 100 16.65 -5.26 -10.05
C SER A 100 17.86 -4.63 -10.74
N SER A 101 18.15 -3.36 -10.47
CA SER A 101 19.30 -2.66 -11.04
C SER A 101 20.58 -2.88 -10.19
N ARG A 102 21.68 -2.32 -10.68
CA ARG A 102 22.97 -2.32 -9.96
C ARG A 102 23.31 -0.86 -9.57
N PRO A 103 22.81 -0.37 -8.44
CA PRO A 103 22.95 1.05 -8.09
C PRO A 103 24.39 1.56 -8.05
N GLY A 104 25.34 0.70 -7.67
CA GLY A 104 26.76 1.05 -7.65
C GLY A 104 27.40 1.23 -9.02
N GLN A 105 26.74 0.75 -10.08
CA GLN A 105 27.20 0.87 -11.47
C GLN A 105 26.46 1.95 -12.23
N CYS A 106 25.13 1.93 -12.20
CA CYS A 106 24.29 2.86 -13.01
C CYS A 106 23.85 4.12 -12.24
N GLY A 107 24.10 4.19 -10.93
CA GLY A 107 23.70 5.32 -10.08
C GLY A 107 22.20 5.42 -9.81
N ARG A 108 21.42 4.40 -10.19
CA ARG A 108 19.96 4.37 -10.05
C ARG A 108 19.51 3.06 -9.40
N ALA A 109 18.49 3.15 -8.55
CA ALA A 109 17.90 2.00 -7.89
C ALA A 109 16.49 1.77 -8.43
N ASP A 110 16.36 0.86 -9.39
CA ASP A 110 15.09 0.43 -9.95
C ASP A 110 14.75 -0.95 -9.40
N GLY A 111 13.46 -1.25 -9.27
CA GLY A 111 13.03 -2.51 -8.72
C GLY A 111 11.57 -2.78 -8.98
N TYR A 112 11.05 -3.81 -8.33
CA TYR A 112 9.64 -4.21 -8.45
C TYR A 112 9.10 -4.59 -7.07
N ILE A 113 7.79 -4.40 -6.92
CA ILE A 113 7.08 -4.79 -5.69
C ILE A 113 6.89 -6.31 -5.71
N LEU A 114 7.16 -6.97 -4.59
CA LEU A 114 7.01 -8.42 -4.47
C LEU A 114 5.53 -8.81 -4.45
N GLU A 115 5.20 -9.87 -5.21
CA GLU A 115 3.84 -10.40 -5.32
C GLU A 115 3.84 -11.94 -5.27
N GLY A 116 2.70 -12.52 -4.92
CA GLY A 116 2.47 -13.95 -4.97
C GLY A 116 3.40 -14.78 -4.09
N LYS A 117 3.93 -15.87 -4.63
CA LYS A 117 4.78 -16.83 -3.92
C LYS A 117 6.09 -16.23 -3.42
N GLU A 118 6.65 -15.28 -4.15
CA GLU A 118 7.86 -14.58 -3.77
C GLU A 118 7.63 -13.74 -2.50
N LEU A 119 6.55 -12.98 -2.48
CA LEU A 119 6.12 -12.19 -1.31
C LEU A 119 5.89 -13.11 -0.10
N GLU A 120 5.17 -14.20 -0.29
CA GLU A 120 4.87 -15.19 0.77
C GLU A 120 6.14 -15.75 1.38
N PHE A 121 7.11 -16.11 0.56
CA PHE A 121 8.41 -16.63 1.00
C PHE A 121 9.13 -15.65 1.93
N TYR A 122 9.24 -14.38 1.53
CA TYR A 122 9.94 -13.37 2.32
C TYR A 122 9.17 -12.98 3.57
N MET A 123 7.84 -12.98 3.53
CA MET A 123 7.01 -12.76 4.73
C MET A 123 7.22 -13.86 5.77
N ARG A 124 7.27 -15.13 5.35
CA ARG A 124 7.59 -16.26 6.22
C ARG A 124 8.97 -16.13 6.88
N LYS A 125 9.97 -15.67 6.13
CA LYS A 125 11.33 -15.45 6.65
C LYS A 125 11.34 -14.35 7.72
N LEU A 126 10.60 -13.27 7.51
CA LEU A 126 10.49 -12.17 8.48
C LEU A 126 9.78 -12.62 9.77
N GLN A 127 8.72 -13.42 9.65
CA GLN A 127 7.99 -13.96 10.80
C GLN A 127 8.86 -14.89 11.65
N LYS A 128 9.62 -15.79 11.01
CA LYS A 128 10.57 -16.68 11.70
C LYS A 128 11.63 -15.91 12.48
N LYS A 129 12.07 -14.77 11.96
CA LYS A 129 13.06 -13.92 12.63
C LYS A 129 12.45 -13.25 13.88
N LYS A 130 11.18 -12.83 13.80
CA LYS A 130 10.46 -12.23 14.94
C LYS A 130 10.24 -13.25 16.06
N GLY A 131 9.86 -14.48 15.71
CA GLY A 131 9.62 -15.56 16.67
C GLY A 131 10.88 -15.95 17.47
N LYS A 132 12.06 -15.96 16.85
CA LYS A 132 13.33 -16.28 17.53
C LYS A 132 13.79 -15.17 18.48
N GLY A 133 13.35 -13.94 18.29
CA GLY A 133 13.72 -12.83 19.17
C GLY A 133 12.84 -12.70 20.41
N ALA A 134 11.70 -13.41 20.42
CA ALA A 134 10.74 -13.36 21.55
C ALA A 134 10.99 -14.42 22.63
N THR A 135 11.93 -15.35 22.39
CA THR A 135 12.25 -16.45 23.30
C THR A 135 13.65 -16.35 23.93
N ALA A 136 14.28 -15.17 23.90
CA ALA A 136 15.58 -14.92 24.54
C ALA A 136 15.42 -13.95 25.73
#